data_f32905eb04d81f767166a7d30c77ae33
#
_entry.id   f32905eb04d81f767166a7d30c77ae33
#
_cell.length_a   1.000
_cell.length_b   1.000
_cell.length_c   1.000
_cell.angle_alpha   90.00
_cell.angle_beta   90.00
_cell.angle_gamma   90.00
#
_symmetry.space_group_name_H-M   'P 1'
#
loop_
_entity.id
_entity.type
_entity.pdbx_description
1 polymer ?
#
loop_
_entity_poly.entity_id
_entity_poly.type
_entity_poly.pdbx_seq_one_letter_code
_entity_poly.pdbx_strand_id
1 'polypeptide(L)'
;AATGNSSFGYFGGGNDPALSTVDRIDYSNDTATASPKGPLNQARFYLTATGNAQVGYFGGGQTPFPSPRYRQTVDRIDYSNDTATASPKGLLGDDRSLLTGTSGGANGLPQ
;
A
#
# COMPACT_ATOMS: atom_id res chain seq x y z
N ALA A 1 -5.38 1.64 2.19
CA ALA A 1 -4.24 2.35 2.80
C ALA A 1 -3.50 3.19 1.77
N ALA A 2 -2.68 4.12 2.22
CA ALA A 2 -1.97 5.03 1.34
C ALA A 2 -0.52 5.23 1.77
N THR A 3 0.36 5.41 0.79
CA THR A 3 1.75 5.79 0.98
C THR A 3 2.15 6.70 -0.19
N GLY A 4 3.36 7.23 -0.18
CA GLY A 4 3.81 8.05 -1.29
C GLY A 4 5.14 8.73 -1.02
N ASN A 5 5.54 9.57 -1.98
CA ASN A 5 6.73 10.40 -1.88
C ASN A 5 6.36 11.87 -2.18
N SER A 6 7.33 12.69 -2.54
CA SER A 6 7.07 14.11 -2.80
C SER A 6 6.33 14.39 -4.12
N SER A 7 6.23 13.40 -5.01
CA SER A 7 5.63 13.56 -6.34
C SER A 7 4.33 12.79 -6.51
N PHE A 8 4.18 11.65 -5.87
CA PHE A 8 3.05 10.73 -6.08
C PHE A 8 2.48 10.21 -4.78
N GLY A 9 1.16 10.03 -4.76
CA GLY A 9 0.47 9.31 -3.70
C GLY A 9 -0.10 8.01 -4.26
N TYR A 10 -0.09 6.96 -3.44
CA TYR A 10 -0.54 5.62 -3.81
C TYR A 10 -1.59 5.15 -2.83
N PHE A 11 -2.71 4.67 -3.35
CA PHE A 11 -3.81 4.13 -2.56
C PHE A 11 -3.95 2.65 -2.91
N GLY A 12 -3.80 1.79 -1.93
CA GLY A 12 -3.77 0.35 -2.17
C GLY A 12 -4.79 -0.43 -1.37
N GLY A 13 -5.32 -1.48 -2.00
CA GLY A 13 -6.30 -2.34 -1.39
C GLY A 13 -7.68 -1.70 -1.30
N GLY A 14 -8.54 -2.30 -0.54
CA GLY A 14 -9.89 -1.80 -0.33
C GLY A 14 -10.89 -2.92 -0.20
N ASN A 15 -12.12 -2.56 0.17
CA ASN A 15 -13.17 -3.52 0.48
C ASN A 15 -14.40 -3.28 -0.38
N ASP A 16 -15.19 -4.35 -0.49
CA ASP A 16 -16.52 -4.43 -1.08
C ASP A 16 -16.50 -4.26 -2.60
N PRO A 17 -15.84 -5.18 -3.32
CA PRO A 17 -15.10 -6.36 -2.83
C PRO A 17 -13.67 -6.03 -2.42
N ALA A 18 -12.97 -7.00 -1.81
CA ALA A 18 -11.56 -6.86 -1.50
C ALA A 18 -10.75 -6.66 -2.78
N LEU A 19 -9.84 -5.70 -2.77
CA LEU A 19 -9.09 -5.29 -3.97
C LEU A 19 -7.58 -5.44 -3.76
N SER A 20 -6.90 -5.79 -4.84
CA SER A 20 -5.44 -5.72 -4.91
C SER A 20 -4.96 -4.47 -5.65
N THR A 21 -5.87 -3.65 -6.15
CA THR A 21 -5.56 -2.47 -6.94
C THR A 21 -4.73 -1.47 -6.14
N VAL A 22 -3.73 -0.88 -6.79
CA VAL A 22 -2.97 0.26 -6.29
C VAL A 22 -3.13 1.38 -7.31
N ASP A 23 -3.72 2.48 -6.88
CA ASP A 23 -3.93 3.65 -7.73
C ASP A 23 -2.94 4.75 -7.35
N ARG A 24 -2.44 5.46 -8.36
CA ARG A 24 -1.48 6.55 -8.17
C ARG A 24 -2.09 7.89 -8.54
N ILE A 25 -1.89 8.88 -7.68
CA ILE A 25 -2.16 10.28 -7.96
C ILE A 25 -0.84 11.00 -8.20
N ASP A 26 -0.79 11.81 -9.26
CA ASP A 26 0.32 12.72 -9.52
C ASP A 26 -0.02 14.07 -8.86
N TYR A 27 0.76 14.49 -7.89
CA TYR A 27 0.48 15.74 -7.16
C TYR A 27 0.56 16.98 -8.07
N SER A 28 1.28 16.89 -9.18
CA SER A 28 1.34 17.99 -10.14
C SER A 28 0.16 18.04 -11.10
N ASN A 29 -0.68 17.00 -11.10
CA ASN A 29 -1.88 16.90 -11.93
C ASN A 29 -2.96 16.10 -11.20
N ASP A 30 -3.45 16.66 -10.10
CA ASP A 30 -4.34 15.97 -9.18
C ASP A 30 -5.81 16.05 -9.57
N THR A 31 -6.14 16.67 -10.69
CA THR A 31 -7.50 16.68 -11.23
C THR A 31 -7.75 15.50 -12.17
N ALA A 32 -6.71 14.80 -12.59
CA ALA A 32 -6.87 13.60 -13.42
C ALA A 32 -7.32 12.42 -12.56
N THR A 33 -8.04 11.47 -13.17
CA THR A 33 -8.37 10.21 -12.52
C THR A 33 -7.08 9.48 -12.14
N ALA A 34 -7.05 8.90 -10.94
CA ALA A 34 -5.89 8.13 -10.48
C ALA A 34 -5.57 7.00 -11.45
N SER A 35 -4.28 6.76 -11.67
CA SER A 35 -3.81 5.74 -12.61
C SER A 35 -3.58 4.42 -11.87
N PRO A 36 -4.19 3.30 -12.31
CA PRO A 36 -3.86 2.00 -11.72
C PRO A 36 -2.41 1.62 -12.03
N LYS A 37 -1.72 1.10 -11.03
CA LYS A 37 -0.33 0.66 -11.11
C LYS A 37 -0.24 -0.84 -10.78
N GLY A 38 0.95 -1.36 -10.49
CA GLY A 38 1.12 -2.76 -10.16
C GLY A 38 0.35 -3.10 -8.88
N PRO A 39 -0.36 -4.24 -8.87
CA PRO A 39 -1.24 -4.57 -7.75
C PRO A 39 -0.48 -5.07 -6.53
N LEU A 40 -1.17 -5.11 -5.39
CA LEU A 40 -0.71 -5.85 -4.23
C LEU A 40 -0.57 -7.33 -4.60
N ASN A 41 0.26 -8.05 -3.84
CA ASN A 41 0.41 -9.49 -4.02
C ASN A 41 -0.91 -10.25 -3.80
N GLN A 42 -1.78 -9.71 -2.95
CA GLN A 42 -3.07 -10.32 -2.64
C GLN A 42 -4.09 -9.23 -2.33
N ALA A 43 -5.34 -9.41 -2.80
CA ALA A 43 -6.44 -8.49 -2.49
C ALA A 43 -6.69 -8.46 -0.98
N ARG A 44 -6.69 -7.28 -0.40
CA ARG A 44 -6.82 -7.09 1.05
C ARG A 44 -7.52 -5.78 1.36
N PHE A 45 -8.15 -5.75 2.55
CA PHE A 45 -8.77 -4.55 3.09
C PHE A 45 -8.35 -4.37 4.55
N TYR A 46 -8.54 -3.17 5.09
CA TYR A 46 -8.14 -2.79 6.46
C TYR A 46 -6.63 -2.95 6.70
N LEU A 47 -5.83 -2.77 5.66
CA LEU A 47 -4.37 -2.79 5.77
C LEU A 47 -3.84 -1.39 6.09
N THR A 48 -2.56 -1.31 6.38
CA THR A 48 -1.88 -0.04 6.63
C THR A 48 -0.73 0.15 5.65
N ALA A 49 -0.16 1.35 5.62
CA ALA A 49 0.95 1.65 4.73
C ALA A 49 1.94 2.59 5.39
N THR A 50 3.19 2.45 4.99
CA THR A 50 4.28 3.35 5.35
C THR A 50 5.32 3.33 4.22
N GLY A 51 6.29 4.21 4.27
CA GLY A 51 7.31 4.22 3.23
C GLY A 51 8.29 5.36 3.39
N ASN A 52 9.14 5.51 2.40
CA ASN A 52 10.12 6.60 2.33
C ASN A 52 10.09 7.23 0.94
N ALA A 53 11.16 7.93 0.55
CA ALA A 53 11.21 8.58 -0.75
C ALA A 53 11.32 7.60 -1.93
N GLN A 54 11.74 6.37 -1.69
CA GLN A 54 12.01 5.38 -2.73
C GLN A 54 10.99 4.25 -2.79
N VAL A 55 10.47 3.79 -1.65
CA VAL A 55 9.61 2.61 -1.59
C VAL A 55 8.46 2.81 -0.61
N GLY A 56 7.35 2.13 -0.87
CA GLY A 56 6.21 2.08 0.01
C GLY A 56 5.92 0.64 0.43
N TYR A 57 5.34 0.49 1.61
CA TYR A 57 5.00 -0.81 2.18
C TYR A 57 3.52 -0.82 2.57
N PHE A 58 2.83 -1.88 2.19
CA PHE A 58 1.45 -2.14 2.59
C PHE A 58 1.44 -3.38 3.47
N GLY A 59 0.95 -3.26 4.70
CA GLY A 59 1.08 -4.33 5.68
C GLY A 59 -0.21 -4.73 6.35
N GLY A 60 -0.32 -6.00 6.69
CA GLY A 60 -1.44 -6.55 7.42
C GLY A 60 -2.72 -6.57 6.63
N GLY A 61 -3.84 -6.41 7.33
CA GLY A 61 -5.15 -6.37 6.73
C GLY A 61 -5.86 -7.70 6.76
N GLN A 62 -6.92 -7.79 5.96
CA GLN A 62 -7.77 -8.98 5.89
C GLN A 62 -7.98 -9.37 4.45
N THR A 63 -8.14 -10.67 4.24
CA THR A 63 -8.61 -11.23 2.98
C THR A 63 -10.04 -11.72 3.15
N PRO A 64 -10.80 -11.90 2.05
CA PRO A 64 -12.14 -12.46 2.15
C PRO A 64 -12.11 -13.87 2.73
N PHE A 65 -13.24 -14.32 3.28
CA PHE A 65 -13.40 -15.71 3.67
C PHE A 65 -13.04 -16.64 2.52
N PRO A 66 -12.52 -17.88 2.80
CA PRO A 66 -12.45 -18.50 4.12
C PRO A 66 -11.22 -18.07 4.92
N SER A 67 -11.26 -18.46 6.19
CA SER A 67 -10.14 -18.28 7.12
C SER A 67 -8.87 -19.06 6.69
N PRO A 68 -7.63 -18.60 7.02
CA PRO A 68 -7.38 -17.41 7.83
C PRO A 68 -7.50 -16.14 6.97
N ARG A 69 -8.17 -15.13 7.49
CA ARG A 69 -8.38 -13.88 6.76
C ARG A 69 -7.54 -12.71 7.27
N TYR A 70 -7.05 -12.78 8.51
CA TYR A 70 -6.11 -11.79 9.02
C TYR A 70 -4.72 -12.11 8.51
N ARG A 71 -3.96 -11.08 8.14
CA ARG A 71 -2.68 -11.27 7.49
C ARG A 71 -1.55 -10.57 8.22
N GLN A 72 -0.36 -11.16 8.11
CA GLN A 72 0.90 -10.52 8.54
C GLN A 72 1.76 -10.16 7.35
N THR A 73 1.24 -10.29 6.12
CA THR A 73 1.95 -10.00 4.88
C THR A 73 2.31 -8.52 4.79
N VAL A 74 3.54 -8.23 4.37
CA VAL A 74 3.98 -6.87 4.04
C VAL A 74 4.44 -6.88 2.59
N ASP A 75 3.81 -6.07 1.77
CA ASP A 75 4.13 -5.92 0.35
C ASP A 75 4.85 -4.59 0.12
N ARG A 76 5.93 -4.63 -0.66
CA ARG A 76 6.69 -3.43 -1.02
C ARG A 76 6.44 -3.04 -2.47
N ILE A 77 6.17 -1.75 -2.70
CA ILE A 77 6.20 -1.18 -4.04
C ILE A 77 7.43 -0.29 -4.16
N ASP A 78 8.08 -0.34 -5.31
CA ASP A 78 9.18 0.55 -5.66
C ASP A 78 8.60 1.68 -6.50
N TYR A 79 8.68 2.92 -6.02
CA TYR A 79 8.06 4.05 -6.71
C TYR A 79 8.67 4.29 -8.09
N SER A 80 9.91 3.88 -8.32
CA SER A 80 10.56 4.00 -9.63
C SER A 80 10.17 2.88 -10.59
N ASN A 81 9.50 1.83 -10.09
CA ASN A 81 9.02 0.71 -10.90
C ASN A 81 7.65 0.28 -10.39
N ASP A 82 6.71 1.23 -10.41
CA ASP A 82 5.39 1.05 -9.78
C ASP A 82 4.41 0.28 -10.64
N THR A 83 4.80 -0.18 -11.82
CA THR A 83 3.98 -1.06 -12.66
C THR A 83 4.16 -2.54 -12.31
N ALA A 84 5.19 -2.88 -11.56
CA ALA A 84 5.41 -4.26 -11.11
C ALA A 84 4.46 -4.61 -9.97
N THR A 85 4.08 -5.89 -9.87
CA THR A 85 3.34 -6.39 -8.73
C THR A 85 4.17 -6.18 -7.47
N ALA A 86 3.52 -5.74 -6.38
CA ALA A 86 4.19 -5.51 -5.11
C ALA A 86 4.90 -6.79 -4.63
N SER A 87 6.11 -6.62 -4.09
CA SER A 87 6.95 -7.74 -3.66
C SER A 87 6.70 -8.05 -2.19
N PRO A 88 6.34 -9.30 -1.82
CA PRO A 88 6.25 -9.65 -0.41
C PRO A 88 7.60 -9.57 0.27
N LYS A 89 7.64 -9.02 1.47
CA LYS A 89 8.84 -8.84 2.28
C LYS A 89 8.64 -9.49 3.65
N GLY A 90 9.42 -9.08 4.65
CA GLY A 90 9.33 -9.63 5.99
C GLY A 90 7.95 -9.45 6.59
N LEU A 91 7.44 -10.47 7.25
CA LEU A 91 6.10 -10.47 7.82
C LEU A 91 6.02 -9.59 9.07
N LEU A 92 4.81 -9.08 9.37
CA LEU A 92 4.54 -8.55 10.70
C LEU A 92 4.67 -9.67 11.74
N GLY A 93 4.91 -9.30 13.00
CA GLY A 93 5.04 -10.29 14.08
C GLY A 93 3.78 -11.10 14.33
N ASP A 94 2.62 -10.52 14.05
CA ASP A 94 1.31 -11.18 14.19
C ASP A 94 0.39 -10.77 13.06
N ASP A 95 -0.65 -11.58 12.80
CA ASP A 95 -1.73 -11.19 11.90
C ASP A 95 -2.45 -9.99 12.48
N ARG A 96 -2.56 -8.91 11.71
CA ARG A 96 -3.18 -7.67 12.17
C ARG A 96 -3.96 -6.98 11.07
N SER A 97 -5.01 -6.26 11.48
CA SER A 97 -5.77 -5.39 10.62
C SER A 97 -6.11 -4.11 11.36
N LEU A 98 -6.58 -3.09 10.64
CA LEU A 98 -7.01 -1.81 11.20
C LEU A 98 -5.91 -1.08 11.96
N LEU A 99 -4.66 -1.29 11.60
CA LEU A 99 -3.52 -0.60 12.22
C LEU A 99 -3.14 0.62 11.38
N THR A 100 -2.23 1.44 11.89
CA THR A 100 -1.75 2.61 11.19
C THR A 100 -0.25 2.54 10.99
N GLY A 101 0.24 3.20 9.94
CA GLY A 101 1.65 3.32 9.67
C GLY A 101 2.02 4.77 9.41
N THR A 102 3.27 5.10 9.64
CA THR A 102 3.78 6.44 9.39
C THR A 102 5.26 6.38 9.02
N SER A 103 5.74 7.45 8.39
CA SER A 103 7.14 7.58 8.00
C SER A 103 7.47 9.06 7.89
N GLY A 104 8.66 9.44 8.32
CA GLY A 104 9.11 10.83 8.20
C GLY A 104 9.12 11.31 6.75
N GLY A 105 9.62 10.49 5.84
CA GLY A 105 9.63 10.82 4.42
C GLY A 105 8.23 10.92 3.83
N ALA A 106 7.35 9.97 4.16
CA ALA A 106 5.97 9.98 3.66
C ALA A 106 5.17 11.16 4.21
N ASN A 107 5.55 11.68 5.37
CA ASN A 107 4.89 12.82 6.00
C ASN A 107 5.51 14.16 5.61
N GLY A 108 6.44 14.19 4.66
CA GLY A 108 7.08 15.41 4.21
C GLY A 108 8.17 15.93 5.14
N LEU A 109 8.58 15.17 6.13
CA LEU A 109 9.66 15.56 7.02
C LEU A 109 11.02 15.36 6.36
N PRO A 110 12.05 16.17 6.72
CA PRO A 110 13.39 15.97 6.18
C PRO A 110 13.92 14.58 6.50
N GLN A 111 14.69 14.06 5.58
CA GLN A 111 15.32 12.75 5.76
C GLN A 111 16.80 12.89 6.02
#